data_b1092b79a50f59817ffca1472ac4cf53
#
_entry.id   b1092b79a50f59817ffca1472ac4cf53
#
_cell.length_a   1.000
_cell.length_b   1.000
_cell.length_c   1.000
_cell.angle_alpha   90.00
_cell.angle_beta   90.00
_cell.angle_gamma   90.00
#
_symmetry.space_group_name_H-M   'P 1'
#
loop_
_entity.id
_entity.type
_entity.pdbx_description
1 polymer ?
#
loop_
_entity_poly.entity_id
_entity_poly.type
_entity_poly.pdbx_seq_one_letter_code
_entity_poly.pdbx_strand_id
1 'polypeptide(L)'
;MTQIITVGNGKGGVTKTTTAVNLSYELSKKGKRTLIIDFDGQGDTTKFYLEDETPHYLGDVLLDRKFDINQAIYPALVNGEVQDNLFIIPARFDDAMTKLDMDLFSAPKREERLKLQLQKISEPFDYIVIDTQPGTSVLGLNAINAATRFLFPTDYSEHSIDGIEKLLTHIQDVLFVEEDEINYTVLPVKIDNRKKRKNEYGESYTSERWANKVAKTKIMDRSVFDDAEREHLPLSVFSKGHVAARYYSSLASEIIND
;
A
#
# COMPACT_ATOMS: atom_id res chain seq x y z
N MET A 1 -3.38 19.02 2.54
CA MET A 1 -4.03 18.23 1.48
C MET A 1 -3.70 16.77 1.77
N THR A 2 -4.67 15.86 1.74
CA THR A 2 -4.44 14.42 1.98
C THR A 2 -3.49 13.83 0.93
N GLN A 3 -2.48 13.10 1.36
CA GLN A 3 -1.62 12.35 0.46
C GLN A 3 -2.14 10.91 0.34
N ILE A 4 -2.44 10.46 -0.88
CA ILE A 4 -2.94 9.11 -1.16
C ILE A 4 -1.82 8.31 -1.80
N ILE A 5 -1.29 7.31 -1.07
CA ILE A 5 -0.14 6.51 -1.45
C ILE A 5 -0.61 5.12 -1.86
N THR A 6 -0.48 4.79 -3.15
CA THR A 6 -0.76 3.43 -3.63
C THR A 6 0.53 2.62 -3.64
N VAL A 7 0.54 1.52 -2.88
CA VAL A 7 1.67 0.58 -2.83
C VAL A 7 1.46 -0.48 -3.89
N GLY A 8 2.30 -0.51 -4.92
CA GLY A 8 2.10 -1.35 -6.09
C GLY A 8 3.40 -1.94 -6.66
N ASN A 9 3.29 -3.12 -7.25
CA ASN A 9 4.28 -3.74 -8.14
C ASN A 9 3.59 -4.89 -8.87
N GLY A 10 3.86 -5.05 -10.16
CA GLY A 10 3.31 -6.15 -10.98
C GLY A 10 3.77 -7.55 -10.55
N LYS A 11 4.83 -7.65 -9.73
CA LYS A 11 5.33 -8.93 -9.17
C LYS A 11 4.68 -9.23 -7.83
N GLY A 12 4.30 -10.50 -7.61
CA GLY A 12 3.93 -11.03 -6.30
C GLY A 12 5.14 -11.20 -5.35
N GLY A 13 4.92 -11.12 -4.04
CA GLY A 13 5.94 -11.41 -3.02
C GLY A 13 7.03 -10.33 -2.84
N VAL A 14 6.82 -9.12 -3.35
CA VAL A 14 7.72 -7.97 -3.14
C VAL A 14 7.30 -7.10 -1.95
N THR A 15 6.70 -7.69 -0.95
CA THR A 15 6.36 -7.03 0.34
C THR A 15 5.43 -5.81 0.22
N LYS A 16 4.47 -5.82 -0.72
CA LYS A 16 3.49 -4.72 -0.83
C LYS A 16 2.70 -4.55 0.47
N THR A 17 2.01 -5.61 0.91
CA THR A 17 1.24 -5.64 2.16
C THR A 17 2.09 -5.31 3.37
N THR A 18 3.26 -5.94 3.51
CA THR A 18 4.21 -5.64 4.60
C THR A 18 4.61 -4.16 4.60
N THR A 19 4.81 -3.57 3.42
CA THR A 19 5.15 -2.14 3.28
C THR A 19 3.94 -1.26 3.63
N ALA A 20 2.76 -1.55 3.11
CA ALA A 20 1.55 -0.77 3.38
C ALA A 20 1.21 -0.76 4.88
N VAL A 21 1.19 -1.94 5.51
CA VAL A 21 0.94 -2.10 6.95
C VAL A 21 1.94 -1.32 7.79
N ASN A 22 3.24 -1.60 7.62
CA ASN A 22 4.26 -0.98 8.47
C ASN A 22 4.37 0.54 8.24
N LEU A 23 4.23 1.00 7.00
CA LEU A 23 4.23 2.44 6.68
C LEU A 23 3.05 3.15 7.35
N SER A 24 1.82 2.61 7.23
CA SER A 24 0.62 3.19 7.83
C SER A 24 0.75 3.27 9.35
N TYR A 25 1.24 2.23 9.98
CA TYR A 25 1.49 2.20 11.41
C TYR A 25 2.52 3.25 11.84
N GLU A 26 3.64 3.36 11.13
CA GLU A 26 4.69 4.34 11.47
C GLU A 26 4.27 5.79 11.19
N LEU A 27 3.46 6.06 10.18
CA LEU A 27 2.84 7.36 9.96
C LEU A 27 1.93 7.74 11.13
N SER A 28 1.05 6.83 11.57
CA SER A 28 0.16 7.07 12.71
C SER A 28 0.92 7.33 14.01
N LYS A 29 2.00 6.59 14.27
CA LYS A 29 2.89 6.83 15.44
C LYS A 29 3.57 8.19 15.41
N LYS A 30 3.74 8.77 14.23
CA LYS A 30 4.27 10.13 14.07
C LYS A 30 3.18 11.21 14.17
N GLY A 31 1.99 10.83 14.67
CA GLY A 31 0.85 11.73 14.87
C GLY A 31 0.11 12.11 13.59
N LYS A 32 0.31 11.36 12.50
CA LYS A 32 -0.40 11.57 11.24
C LYS A 32 -1.68 10.73 11.24
N ARG A 33 -2.83 11.38 11.06
CA ARG A 33 -4.10 10.67 10.90
C ARG A 33 -4.07 9.87 9.60
N THR A 34 -4.03 8.55 9.70
CA THR A 34 -3.74 7.63 8.58
C THR A 34 -4.89 6.66 8.38
N LEU A 35 -5.33 6.50 7.14
CA LEU A 35 -6.25 5.46 6.70
C LEU A 35 -5.50 4.45 5.85
N ILE A 36 -5.63 3.16 6.12
CA ILE A 36 -5.21 2.11 5.20
C ILE A 36 -6.43 1.48 4.53
N ILE A 37 -6.34 1.20 3.24
CA ILE A 37 -7.41 0.56 2.48
C ILE A 37 -6.88 -0.74 1.88
N ASP A 38 -7.52 -1.84 2.21
CA ASP A 38 -7.14 -3.17 1.73
C ASP A 38 -7.86 -3.48 0.40
N PHE A 39 -7.09 -3.57 -0.68
CA PHE A 39 -7.56 -3.95 -2.03
C PHE A 39 -7.18 -5.38 -2.40
N ASP A 40 -6.52 -6.12 -1.50
CA ASP A 40 -6.14 -7.50 -1.77
C ASP A 40 -7.22 -8.48 -1.31
N GLY A 41 -7.66 -9.36 -2.20
CA GLY A 41 -8.62 -10.42 -1.91
C GLY A 41 -8.13 -11.46 -0.89
N GLN A 42 -6.84 -11.48 -0.57
CA GLN A 42 -6.31 -12.30 0.53
C GLN A 42 -6.61 -11.68 1.91
N GLY A 43 -6.92 -10.38 1.95
CA GLY A 43 -7.29 -9.64 3.16
C GLY A 43 -6.19 -9.63 4.22
N ASP A 44 -4.93 -9.73 3.81
CA ASP A 44 -3.83 -9.82 4.77
C ASP A 44 -3.67 -8.51 5.54
N THR A 45 -3.81 -7.35 4.90
CA THR A 45 -3.84 -6.05 5.58
C THR A 45 -4.98 -5.98 6.61
N THR A 46 -6.15 -6.52 6.28
CA THR A 46 -7.31 -6.56 7.17
C THR A 46 -7.01 -7.36 8.44
N LYS A 47 -6.36 -8.52 8.32
CA LYS A 47 -5.96 -9.38 9.46
C LYS A 47 -4.97 -8.70 10.41
N PHE A 48 -4.16 -7.76 9.92
CA PHE A 48 -3.24 -7.00 10.79
C PHE A 48 -3.95 -6.03 11.71
N TYR A 49 -5.15 -5.56 11.31
CA TYR A 49 -5.77 -4.41 11.97
C TYR A 49 -7.19 -4.64 12.46
N LEU A 50 -7.77 -5.81 12.20
CA LEU A 50 -9.09 -6.20 12.69
C LEU A 50 -9.08 -7.65 13.14
N GLU A 51 -9.76 -7.93 14.25
CA GLU A 51 -9.90 -9.27 14.83
C GLU A 51 -11.15 -9.97 14.31
N ASP A 52 -12.21 -9.21 14.02
CA ASP A 52 -13.51 -9.72 13.58
C ASP A 52 -13.93 -9.13 12.23
N GLU A 53 -14.85 -9.81 11.57
CA GLU A 53 -15.51 -9.26 10.39
C GLU A 53 -16.35 -8.02 10.74
N THR A 54 -16.30 -7.04 9.83
CA THR A 54 -17.02 -5.78 9.99
C THR A 54 -18.36 -5.81 9.22
N PRO A 55 -19.36 -4.99 9.64
CA PRO A 55 -20.63 -4.86 8.89
C PRO A 55 -20.43 -4.39 7.46
N HIS A 56 -19.48 -3.49 7.22
CA HIS A 56 -19.18 -2.90 5.92
C HIS A 56 -17.72 -3.07 5.54
N TYR A 57 -17.46 -3.11 4.24
CA TYR A 57 -16.13 -3.31 3.68
C TYR A 57 -15.95 -2.49 2.38
N LEU A 58 -14.81 -2.60 1.73
CA LEU A 58 -14.50 -1.90 0.49
C LEU A 58 -15.57 -2.08 -0.61
N GLY A 59 -16.21 -3.25 -0.67
CA GLY A 59 -17.26 -3.52 -1.67
C GLY A 59 -18.47 -2.61 -1.54
N ASP A 60 -18.93 -2.35 -0.32
CA ASP A 60 -20.06 -1.43 -0.09
C ASP A 60 -19.69 -0.02 -0.57
N VAL A 61 -18.46 0.41 -0.30
CA VAL A 61 -17.92 1.72 -0.72
C VAL A 61 -17.90 1.85 -2.24
N LEU A 62 -17.48 0.80 -2.95
CA LEU A 62 -17.28 0.87 -4.40
C LEU A 62 -18.54 0.58 -5.21
N LEU A 63 -19.45 -0.30 -4.74
CA LEU A 63 -20.65 -0.70 -5.49
C LEU A 63 -21.79 0.32 -5.37
N ASP A 64 -22.03 0.86 -4.20
CA ASP A 64 -23.12 1.83 -4.01
C ASP A 64 -22.58 3.27 -3.95
N ARG A 65 -22.86 4.03 -5.01
CA ARG A 65 -22.49 5.46 -5.08
C ARG A 65 -23.10 6.33 -3.97
N LYS A 66 -24.19 5.85 -3.32
CA LYS A 66 -24.88 6.56 -2.23
C LYS A 66 -24.41 6.13 -0.86
N PHE A 67 -23.60 5.07 -0.79
CA PHE A 67 -23.06 4.58 0.47
C PHE A 67 -22.25 5.68 1.15
N ASP A 68 -22.44 5.82 2.44
CA ASP A 68 -21.62 6.70 3.26
C ASP A 68 -20.34 5.98 3.65
N ILE A 69 -19.23 6.35 2.99
CA ILE A 69 -17.91 5.75 3.20
C ILE A 69 -17.48 5.75 4.67
N ASN A 70 -17.95 6.74 5.47
CA ASN A 70 -17.60 6.83 6.88
C ASN A 70 -18.06 5.61 7.70
N GLN A 71 -19.08 4.87 7.22
CA GLN A 71 -19.55 3.64 7.86
C GLN A 71 -18.61 2.44 7.65
N ALA A 72 -17.72 2.49 6.66
CA ALA A 72 -16.73 1.46 6.39
C ALA A 72 -15.34 1.80 6.93
N ILE A 73 -15.18 2.91 7.65
CA ILE A 73 -13.91 3.31 8.26
C ILE A 73 -13.92 2.89 9.73
N TYR A 74 -13.02 1.98 10.08
CA TYR A 74 -12.91 1.43 11.44
C TYR A 74 -11.57 1.83 12.07
N PRO A 75 -11.54 2.09 13.40
CA PRO A 75 -10.27 2.21 14.12
C PRO A 75 -9.47 0.91 13.98
N ALA A 76 -8.19 1.03 13.68
CA ALA A 76 -7.31 -0.12 13.60
C ALA A 76 -6.96 -0.64 15.00
N LEU A 77 -6.90 -1.97 15.16
CA LEU A 77 -6.42 -2.65 16.34
C LEU A 77 -4.99 -3.12 16.12
N VAL A 78 -4.15 -2.96 17.11
CA VAL A 78 -2.81 -3.53 17.12
C VAL A 78 -2.58 -4.19 18.47
N ASN A 79 -2.38 -5.50 18.47
CA ASN A 79 -2.28 -6.29 19.70
C ASN A 79 -3.47 -6.08 20.65
N GLY A 80 -4.70 -6.05 20.11
CA GLY A 80 -5.94 -5.83 20.86
C GLY A 80 -6.20 -4.40 21.30
N GLU A 81 -5.29 -3.45 21.00
CA GLU A 81 -5.43 -2.06 21.41
C GLU A 81 -5.81 -1.16 20.22
N VAL A 82 -6.83 -0.32 20.43
CA VAL A 82 -7.27 0.69 19.44
C VAL A 82 -6.18 1.72 19.23
N GLN A 83 -5.89 2.02 17.97
CA GLN A 83 -4.91 3.03 17.60
C GLN A 83 -5.57 4.39 17.33
N ASP A 84 -5.12 5.45 18.02
CA ASP A 84 -5.75 6.79 17.97
C ASP A 84 -5.74 7.42 16.55
N ASN A 85 -4.68 7.18 15.77
CA ASN A 85 -4.47 7.84 14.48
C ASN A 85 -4.42 6.86 13.30
N LEU A 86 -4.82 5.60 13.50
CA LEU A 86 -4.81 4.59 12.44
C LEU A 86 -6.21 4.02 12.25
N PHE A 87 -6.65 4.03 10.99
CA PHE A 87 -7.97 3.56 10.59
C PHE A 87 -7.84 2.64 9.37
N ILE A 88 -8.84 1.79 9.17
CA ILE A 88 -8.87 0.85 8.05
C ILE A 88 -10.24 0.83 7.36
N ILE A 89 -10.23 0.74 6.02
CA ILE A 89 -11.33 0.18 5.24
C ILE A 89 -10.93 -1.23 4.86
N PRO A 90 -11.61 -2.27 5.39
CA PRO A 90 -11.20 -3.65 5.19
C PRO A 90 -11.59 -4.21 3.82
N ALA A 91 -10.85 -5.23 3.37
CA ALA A 91 -11.31 -6.19 2.39
C ALA A 91 -12.25 -7.22 3.03
N ARG A 92 -12.85 -8.08 2.21
CA ARG A 92 -13.54 -9.27 2.65
C ARG A 92 -12.86 -10.51 2.09
N PHE A 93 -12.85 -11.56 2.88
CA PHE A 93 -12.23 -12.83 2.50
C PHE A 93 -13.09 -13.60 1.49
N ASP A 94 -12.61 -14.74 1.09
CA ASP A 94 -13.22 -15.62 0.10
C ASP A 94 -13.33 -14.97 -1.28
N ASP A 95 -14.36 -15.32 -2.02
CA ASP A 95 -14.60 -14.84 -3.38
C ASP A 95 -15.15 -13.40 -3.45
N ALA A 96 -15.36 -12.72 -2.30
CA ALA A 96 -16.03 -11.43 -2.25
C ALA A 96 -15.29 -10.34 -3.05
N MET A 97 -13.96 -10.29 -2.97
CA MET A 97 -13.18 -9.30 -3.73
C MET A 97 -13.09 -9.63 -5.22
N THR A 98 -13.05 -10.92 -5.58
CA THR A 98 -13.14 -11.36 -6.99
C THR A 98 -14.51 -11.01 -7.57
N LYS A 99 -15.58 -11.27 -6.81
CA LYS A 99 -16.94 -10.89 -7.21
C LYS A 99 -17.09 -9.37 -7.33
N LEU A 100 -16.52 -8.61 -6.39
CA LEU A 100 -16.50 -7.15 -6.43
C LEU A 100 -15.87 -6.63 -7.73
N ASP A 101 -14.72 -7.18 -8.14
CA ASP A 101 -14.07 -6.79 -9.40
C ASP A 101 -14.95 -7.07 -10.62
N MET A 102 -15.65 -8.22 -10.65
CA MET A 102 -16.61 -8.56 -11.70
C MET A 102 -17.83 -7.63 -11.70
N ASP A 103 -18.41 -7.34 -10.54
CA ASP A 103 -19.59 -6.46 -10.42
C ASP A 103 -19.26 -5.03 -10.84
N LEU A 104 -18.05 -4.56 -10.54
CA LEU A 104 -17.55 -3.25 -10.95
C LEU A 104 -17.35 -3.14 -12.46
N PHE A 105 -17.09 -4.25 -13.17
CA PHE A 105 -16.77 -4.21 -14.60
C PHE A 105 -17.83 -3.52 -15.44
N SER A 106 -19.11 -3.69 -15.09
CA SER A 106 -20.24 -3.05 -15.78
C SER A 106 -20.70 -1.72 -15.15
N ALA A 107 -20.07 -1.31 -14.05
CA ALA A 107 -20.51 -0.15 -13.30
C ALA A 107 -20.10 1.17 -13.98
N PRO A 108 -20.97 2.20 -14.01
CA PRO A 108 -20.59 3.53 -14.50
C PRO A 108 -19.45 4.12 -13.66
N LYS A 109 -18.47 4.76 -14.32
CA LYS A 109 -17.27 5.34 -13.69
C LYS A 109 -16.54 4.35 -12.79
N ARG A 110 -16.47 3.10 -13.22
CA ARG A 110 -15.95 1.97 -12.47
C ARG A 110 -14.52 2.20 -11.93
N GLU A 111 -13.70 2.92 -12.67
CA GLU A 111 -12.31 3.23 -12.36
C GLU A 111 -12.10 4.43 -11.41
N GLU A 112 -13.14 5.28 -11.24
CA GLU A 112 -13.06 6.51 -10.44
C GLU A 112 -13.80 6.41 -9.10
N ARG A 113 -14.40 5.28 -8.80
CA ARG A 113 -15.35 5.14 -7.68
C ARG A 113 -14.70 5.42 -6.33
N LEU A 114 -13.50 4.89 -6.09
CA LEU A 114 -12.77 5.19 -4.87
C LEU A 114 -12.49 6.69 -4.75
N LYS A 115 -11.95 7.29 -5.79
CA LYS A 115 -11.65 8.74 -5.82
C LYS A 115 -12.86 9.59 -5.45
N LEU A 116 -14.03 9.25 -5.99
CA LEU A 116 -15.28 9.97 -5.72
C LEU A 116 -15.79 9.72 -4.30
N GLN A 117 -15.60 8.53 -3.74
CA GLN A 117 -16.01 8.23 -2.38
C GLN A 117 -15.09 8.88 -1.35
N LEU A 118 -13.78 8.91 -1.58
CA LEU A 118 -12.82 9.55 -0.68
C LEU A 118 -13.12 11.05 -0.47
N GLN A 119 -13.73 11.72 -1.46
CA GLN A 119 -14.16 13.12 -1.32
C GLN A 119 -15.30 13.33 -0.32
N LYS A 120 -15.99 12.26 0.11
CA LYS A 120 -17.10 12.31 1.06
C LYS A 120 -16.68 12.02 2.50
N ILE A 121 -15.40 11.76 2.73
CA ILE A 121 -14.87 11.54 4.08
C ILE A 121 -15.07 12.79 4.90
N SER A 122 -15.75 12.66 6.05
CA SER A 122 -16.14 13.80 6.91
C SER A 122 -14.96 14.40 7.65
N GLU A 123 -14.04 13.56 8.11
CA GLU A 123 -12.83 13.99 8.82
C GLU A 123 -11.58 13.66 8.00
N PRO A 124 -10.85 14.67 7.49
CA PRO A 124 -9.75 14.43 6.57
C PRO A 124 -8.61 13.65 7.23
N PHE A 125 -7.97 12.80 6.43
CA PHE A 125 -6.74 12.11 6.77
C PHE A 125 -5.52 12.90 6.27
N ASP A 126 -4.40 12.80 6.97
CA ASP A 126 -3.10 13.26 6.46
C ASP A 126 -2.62 12.35 5.35
N TYR A 127 -2.76 11.02 5.58
CA TYR A 127 -2.33 9.97 4.65
C TYR A 127 -3.43 8.92 4.44
N ILE A 128 -3.58 8.47 3.20
CA ILE A 128 -4.33 7.28 2.85
C ILE A 128 -3.36 6.33 2.15
N VAL A 129 -3.18 5.12 2.69
CA VAL A 129 -2.32 4.10 2.09
C VAL A 129 -3.21 3.02 1.48
N ILE A 130 -3.00 2.69 0.21
CA ILE A 130 -3.76 1.66 -0.50
C ILE A 130 -2.83 0.46 -0.74
N ASP A 131 -3.16 -0.68 -0.13
CA ASP A 131 -2.50 -1.96 -0.40
C ASP A 131 -3.16 -2.64 -1.58
N THR A 132 -2.40 -2.96 -2.62
CA THR A 132 -2.94 -3.52 -3.87
C THR A 132 -2.45 -4.93 -4.13
N GLN A 133 -3.31 -5.75 -4.75
CA GLN A 133 -2.88 -6.99 -5.39
C GLN A 133 -2.12 -6.70 -6.69
N PRO A 134 -1.28 -7.63 -7.17
CA PRO A 134 -0.68 -7.52 -8.49
C PRO A 134 -1.76 -7.70 -9.58
N GLY A 135 -1.66 -6.92 -10.67
CA GLY A 135 -2.56 -7.08 -11.83
C GLY A 135 -3.23 -5.79 -12.29
N THR A 136 -4.05 -5.93 -13.33
CA THR A 136 -4.75 -4.84 -14.04
C THR A 136 -6.28 -4.95 -13.87
N SER A 137 -6.74 -5.25 -12.66
CA SER A 137 -8.16 -5.38 -12.31
C SER A 137 -8.85 -4.00 -12.23
N VAL A 138 -10.18 -3.97 -12.21
CA VAL A 138 -10.94 -2.72 -11.97
C VAL A 138 -10.62 -2.15 -10.59
N LEU A 139 -10.33 -3.00 -9.62
CA LEU A 139 -9.83 -2.58 -8.30
C LEU A 139 -8.49 -1.86 -8.45
N GLY A 140 -7.55 -2.41 -9.23
CA GLY A 140 -6.28 -1.74 -9.54
C GLY A 140 -6.45 -0.38 -10.19
N LEU A 141 -7.40 -0.24 -11.13
CA LEU A 141 -7.74 1.05 -11.76
C LEU A 141 -8.25 2.08 -10.73
N ASN A 142 -9.06 1.67 -9.75
CA ASN A 142 -9.50 2.54 -8.66
C ASN A 142 -8.33 3.03 -7.79
N ALA A 143 -7.40 2.14 -7.47
CA ALA A 143 -6.21 2.50 -6.71
C ALA A 143 -5.31 3.48 -7.46
N ILE A 144 -5.15 3.31 -8.79
CA ILE A 144 -4.39 4.23 -9.65
C ILE A 144 -5.07 5.61 -9.72
N ASN A 145 -6.37 5.65 -10.02
CA ASN A 145 -7.11 6.90 -10.18
C ASN A 145 -7.25 7.72 -8.88
N ALA A 146 -7.20 7.07 -7.73
CA ALA A 146 -7.26 7.73 -6.43
C ALA A 146 -5.90 8.25 -5.96
N ALA A 147 -4.79 7.67 -6.44
CA ALA A 147 -3.45 7.96 -5.96
C ALA A 147 -3.00 9.41 -6.24
N THR A 148 -2.30 9.99 -5.29
CA THR A 148 -1.50 11.21 -5.47
C THR A 148 0.00 10.93 -5.48
N ARG A 149 0.38 9.73 -5.03
CA ARG A 149 1.74 9.21 -5.03
C ARG A 149 1.73 7.69 -5.15
N PHE A 150 2.73 7.13 -5.80
CA PHE A 150 2.94 5.69 -5.86
C PHE A 150 4.20 5.30 -5.09
N LEU A 151 4.16 4.14 -4.43
CA LEU A 151 5.31 3.54 -3.77
C LEU A 151 5.54 2.15 -4.35
N PHE A 152 6.70 1.94 -4.99
CA PHE A 152 7.02 0.72 -5.70
C PHE A 152 8.11 -0.07 -4.99
N PRO A 153 7.75 -1.07 -4.15
CA PRO A 153 8.74 -1.96 -3.56
C PRO A 153 9.45 -2.79 -4.63
N THR A 154 10.77 -2.91 -4.55
CA THR A 154 11.59 -3.77 -5.43
C THR A 154 12.64 -4.53 -4.64
N ASP A 155 12.74 -5.84 -4.90
CA ASP A 155 13.79 -6.69 -4.33
C ASP A 155 15.04 -6.75 -5.22
N TYR A 156 15.17 -5.84 -6.18
CA TYR A 156 16.24 -5.79 -7.16
C TYR A 156 16.31 -6.99 -8.13
N SER A 157 15.31 -7.86 -8.18
CA SER A 157 15.25 -8.87 -9.24
C SER A 157 14.74 -8.27 -10.53
N GLU A 158 15.17 -8.82 -11.67
CA GLU A 158 14.69 -8.42 -12.99
C GLU A 158 13.15 -8.40 -13.04
N HIS A 159 12.49 -9.45 -12.53
CA HIS A 159 11.03 -9.52 -12.50
C HIS A 159 10.37 -8.42 -11.67
N SER A 160 10.99 -7.95 -10.58
CA SER A 160 10.42 -6.85 -9.80
C SER A 160 10.64 -5.50 -10.47
N ILE A 161 11.75 -5.33 -11.16
CA ILE A 161 12.05 -4.16 -11.98
C ILE A 161 11.09 -4.09 -13.17
N ASP A 162 10.95 -5.17 -13.94
CA ASP A 162 9.98 -5.28 -15.03
C ASP A 162 8.54 -5.04 -14.56
N GLY A 163 8.22 -5.49 -13.35
CA GLY A 163 6.92 -5.25 -12.72
C GLY A 163 6.64 -3.77 -12.48
N ILE A 164 7.65 -2.98 -12.13
CA ILE A 164 7.54 -1.52 -11.98
C ILE A 164 7.40 -0.85 -13.35
N GLU A 165 8.22 -1.22 -14.34
CA GLU A 165 8.15 -0.64 -15.69
C GLU A 165 6.76 -0.85 -16.32
N LYS A 166 6.23 -2.07 -16.24
CA LYS A 166 4.88 -2.38 -16.73
C LYS A 166 3.79 -1.60 -15.98
N LEU A 167 3.95 -1.44 -14.67
CA LEU A 167 2.99 -0.69 -13.86
C LEU A 167 3.06 0.81 -14.19
N LEU A 168 4.25 1.38 -14.39
CA LEU A 168 4.43 2.77 -14.83
C LEU A 168 3.75 3.01 -16.19
N THR A 169 3.99 2.16 -17.17
CA THR A 169 3.31 2.24 -18.47
C THR A 169 1.79 2.18 -18.32
N HIS A 170 1.29 1.27 -17.45
CA HIS A 170 -0.14 1.16 -17.18
C HIS A 170 -0.72 2.41 -16.51
N ILE A 171 0.01 3.02 -15.57
CA ILE A 171 -0.39 4.27 -14.92
C ILE A 171 -0.45 5.42 -15.93
N GLN A 172 0.53 5.53 -16.84
CA GLN A 172 0.52 6.51 -17.92
C GLN A 172 -0.72 6.36 -18.79
N ASP A 173 -1.04 5.13 -19.21
CA ASP A 173 -2.22 4.84 -20.03
C ASP A 173 -3.53 5.17 -19.31
N VAL A 174 -3.64 4.85 -18.01
CA VAL A 174 -4.85 5.08 -17.20
C VAL A 174 -5.07 6.55 -16.90
N LEU A 175 -4.01 7.28 -16.57
CA LEU A 175 -4.09 8.69 -16.18
C LEU A 175 -3.95 9.66 -17.35
N PHE A 176 -3.55 9.18 -18.54
CA PHE A 176 -3.21 9.99 -19.71
C PHE A 176 -2.14 11.05 -19.43
N VAL A 177 -1.04 10.62 -18.78
CA VAL A 177 0.08 11.48 -18.38
C VAL A 177 1.41 10.89 -18.82
N GLU A 178 2.45 11.72 -18.91
CA GLU A 178 3.81 11.24 -19.10
C GLU A 178 4.46 10.81 -17.78
N GLU A 179 5.53 10.00 -17.82
CA GLU A 179 6.16 9.44 -16.63
C GLU A 179 6.69 10.50 -15.65
N ASP A 180 7.18 11.62 -16.15
CA ASP A 180 7.70 12.72 -15.33
C ASP A 180 6.62 13.47 -14.54
N GLU A 181 5.35 13.38 -14.96
CA GLU A 181 4.19 13.88 -14.23
C GLU A 181 3.74 12.95 -13.11
N ILE A 182 4.19 11.68 -13.10
CA ILE A 182 3.83 10.72 -12.07
C ILE A 182 4.69 10.94 -10.83
N ASN A 183 4.03 11.19 -9.70
CA ASN A 183 4.70 11.22 -8.40
C ASN A 183 4.87 9.80 -7.86
N TYR A 184 6.11 9.28 -7.90
CA TYR A 184 6.39 7.94 -7.39
C TYR A 184 7.74 7.84 -6.69
N THR A 185 7.87 6.79 -5.88
CA THR A 185 9.11 6.41 -5.21
C THR A 185 9.35 4.92 -5.36
N VAL A 186 10.54 4.54 -5.78
CA VAL A 186 11.00 3.15 -5.82
C VAL A 186 11.65 2.81 -4.49
N LEU A 187 11.13 1.82 -3.78
CA LEU A 187 11.60 1.40 -2.47
C LEU A 187 12.38 0.10 -2.55
N PRO A 188 13.71 0.09 -2.30
CA PRO A 188 14.47 -1.14 -2.19
C PRO A 188 14.04 -1.95 -0.95
N VAL A 189 13.62 -3.22 -1.17
CA VAL A 189 13.15 -4.13 -0.13
C VAL A 189 13.84 -5.50 -0.23
N LYS A 190 13.81 -6.28 0.85
CA LYS A 190 14.44 -7.62 0.89
C LYS A 190 15.92 -7.58 0.45
N ILE A 191 16.63 -6.54 0.84
CA ILE A 191 18.06 -6.39 0.51
C ILE A 191 18.88 -7.30 1.38
N ASP A 192 19.52 -8.31 0.78
CA ASP A 192 20.40 -9.26 1.45
C ASP A 192 21.86 -8.97 1.06
N ASN A 193 22.66 -8.48 2.00
CA ASN A 193 24.06 -8.12 1.77
C ASN A 193 24.95 -9.29 1.26
N ARG A 194 24.48 -10.53 1.41
CA ARG A 194 25.16 -11.72 0.86
C ARG A 194 24.98 -11.85 -0.66
N LYS A 195 23.92 -11.28 -1.23
CA LYS A 195 23.57 -11.32 -2.65
C LYS A 195 24.18 -10.15 -3.43
N LYS A 196 25.51 -9.96 -3.33
CA LYS A 196 26.21 -8.79 -3.87
C LYS A 196 25.90 -8.50 -5.33
N ARG A 197 26.01 -9.49 -6.22
CA ARG A 197 25.76 -9.31 -7.67
C ARG A 197 24.35 -8.81 -7.97
N LYS A 198 23.34 -9.35 -7.26
CA LYS A 198 21.96 -8.92 -7.41
C LYS A 198 21.78 -7.47 -6.96
N ASN A 199 22.38 -7.12 -5.81
CA ASN A 199 22.29 -5.77 -5.28
C ASN A 199 23.01 -4.76 -6.17
N GLU A 200 24.23 -5.06 -6.65
CA GLU A 200 25.00 -4.21 -7.58
C GLU A 200 24.22 -3.97 -8.87
N TYR A 201 23.64 -5.02 -9.47
CA TYR A 201 22.78 -4.88 -10.65
C TYR A 201 21.56 -3.98 -10.37
N GLY A 202 20.81 -4.27 -9.30
CA GLY A 202 19.61 -3.53 -8.97
C GLY A 202 19.90 -2.07 -8.61
N GLU A 203 20.95 -1.80 -7.85
CA GLU A 203 21.37 -0.44 -7.51
C GLU A 203 21.82 0.35 -8.74
N SER A 204 22.61 -0.27 -9.63
CA SER A 204 23.03 0.37 -10.87
C SER A 204 21.83 0.70 -11.75
N TYR A 205 20.95 -0.28 -11.98
CA TYR A 205 19.77 -0.09 -12.81
C TYR A 205 18.84 1.00 -12.24
N THR A 206 18.51 0.90 -10.95
CA THR A 206 17.55 1.85 -10.33
C THR A 206 18.11 3.27 -10.27
N SER A 207 19.42 3.42 -10.04
CA SER A 207 20.10 4.72 -10.03
C SER A 207 20.18 5.35 -11.41
N GLU A 208 20.39 4.56 -12.45
CA GLU A 208 20.45 5.03 -13.83
C GLU A 208 19.04 5.36 -14.36
N ARG A 209 18.08 4.46 -14.14
CA ARG A 209 16.72 4.57 -14.70
C ARG A 209 15.81 5.54 -13.94
N TRP A 210 15.87 5.52 -12.62
CA TRP A 210 14.94 6.27 -11.77
C TRP A 210 15.59 7.33 -10.87
N ALA A 211 16.93 7.42 -10.87
CA ALA A 211 17.69 8.50 -10.22
C ALA A 211 17.08 9.00 -8.89
N ASN A 212 16.51 10.20 -8.91
CA ASN A 212 15.94 10.87 -7.73
C ASN A 212 14.61 10.29 -7.22
N LYS A 213 14.07 9.26 -7.88
CA LYS A 213 12.85 8.57 -7.48
C LYS A 213 13.11 7.37 -6.56
N VAL A 214 14.38 7.02 -6.30
CA VAL A 214 14.73 5.91 -5.40
C VAL A 214 14.77 6.40 -3.96
N ALA A 215 14.06 5.71 -3.06
CA ALA A 215 14.09 6.01 -1.62
C ALA A 215 15.51 5.89 -1.06
N LYS A 216 15.89 6.80 -0.16
CA LYS A 216 17.13 6.70 0.61
C LYS A 216 17.07 5.54 1.59
N THR A 217 15.88 5.25 2.11
CA THR A 217 15.61 4.12 2.98
C THR A 217 15.66 2.81 2.20
N LYS A 218 16.41 1.82 2.71
CA LYS A 218 16.44 0.44 2.19
C LYS A 218 15.93 -0.50 3.27
N ILE A 219 15.01 -1.40 2.90
CA ILE A 219 14.47 -2.41 3.79
C ILE A 219 15.30 -3.69 3.64
N MET A 220 16.10 -4.00 4.65
CA MET A 220 16.97 -5.19 4.61
C MET A 220 16.16 -6.47 4.82
N ASP A 221 16.59 -7.57 4.20
CA ASP A 221 16.03 -8.90 4.41
C ASP A 221 16.37 -9.40 5.82
N ARG A 222 15.34 -9.76 6.60
CA ARG A 222 15.46 -10.26 7.98
C ARG A 222 14.34 -11.24 8.27
N SER A 223 14.66 -12.35 8.91
CA SER A 223 13.66 -13.38 9.30
C SER A 223 12.55 -12.84 10.22
N VAL A 224 12.84 -11.79 10.99
CA VAL A 224 11.86 -11.14 11.87
C VAL A 224 10.62 -10.60 11.13
N PHE A 225 10.72 -10.38 9.81
CA PHE A 225 9.56 -9.98 9.01
C PHE A 225 8.54 -11.11 8.89
N ASP A 226 9.02 -12.34 8.61
CA ASP A 226 8.16 -13.52 8.48
C ASP A 226 7.47 -13.85 9.81
N ASP A 227 8.17 -13.63 10.93
CA ASP A 227 7.62 -13.84 12.27
C ASP A 227 6.56 -12.78 12.60
N ALA A 228 6.83 -11.50 12.34
CA ALA A 228 5.88 -10.40 12.56
C ALA A 228 4.62 -10.54 11.68
N GLU A 229 4.79 -10.99 10.43
CA GLU A 229 3.68 -11.25 9.51
C GLU A 229 2.80 -12.39 9.99
N ARG A 230 3.40 -13.46 10.52
CA ARG A 230 2.67 -14.61 11.09
C ARG A 230 1.84 -14.23 12.32
N GLU A 231 2.33 -13.31 13.14
CA GLU A 231 1.63 -12.79 14.31
C GLU A 231 0.70 -11.60 13.99
N HIS A 232 0.60 -11.22 12.72
CA HIS A 232 -0.16 -10.05 12.25
C HIS A 232 0.16 -8.76 13.04
N LEU A 233 1.42 -8.54 13.35
CA LEU A 233 1.86 -7.36 14.09
C LEU A 233 2.77 -6.46 13.24
N PRO A 234 2.60 -5.13 13.29
CA PRO A 234 3.58 -4.21 12.74
C PRO A 234 4.96 -4.46 13.34
N LEU A 235 5.99 -4.40 12.53
CA LEU A 235 7.35 -4.80 12.90
C LEU A 235 7.89 -4.08 14.15
N SER A 236 7.55 -2.80 14.31
CA SER A 236 7.98 -2.02 15.48
C SER A 236 7.25 -2.37 16.77
N VAL A 237 6.12 -3.08 16.67
CA VAL A 237 5.40 -3.66 17.82
C VAL A 237 5.97 -5.02 18.16
N PHE A 238 6.06 -5.90 17.15
CA PHE A 238 6.56 -7.26 17.31
C PHE A 238 7.99 -7.30 17.84
N SER A 239 8.86 -6.43 17.32
CA SER A 239 10.29 -6.47 17.61
C SER A 239 10.81 -5.13 18.13
N LYS A 240 10.32 -4.68 19.29
CA LYS A 240 10.78 -3.44 19.96
C LYS A 240 12.30 -3.46 20.16
N GLY A 241 12.96 -2.41 19.65
CA GLY A 241 14.42 -2.26 19.78
C GLY A 241 15.25 -2.96 18.71
N HIS A 242 14.67 -3.83 17.90
CA HIS A 242 15.39 -4.44 16.78
C HIS A 242 15.64 -3.42 15.66
N VAL A 243 16.78 -3.52 14.98
CA VAL A 243 17.15 -2.59 13.90
C VAL A 243 16.11 -2.53 12.78
N ALA A 244 15.47 -3.64 12.49
CA ALA A 244 14.44 -3.73 11.45
C ALA A 244 13.19 -2.86 11.74
N ALA A 245 12.86 -2.66 13.02
CA ALA A 245 11.76 -1.77 13.43
C ALA A 245 11.97 -0.31 12.98
N ARG A 246 13.23 0.08 12.71
CA ARG A 246 13.56 1.45 12.29
C ARG A 246 13.39 1.68 10.78
N TYR A 247 13.36 0.63 9.96
CA TYR A 247 13.31 0.81 8.51
C TYR A 247 12.06 1.56 8.07
N TYR A 248 10.89 1.12 8.48
CA TYR A 248 9.64 1.78 8.11
C TYR A 248 9.43 3.12 8.84
N SER A 249 9.99 3.28 10.04
CA SER A 249 10.02 4.58 10.72
C SER A 249 10.86 5.60 9.96
N SER A 250 11.98 5.17 9.37
CA SER A 250 12.82 6.01 8.49
C SER A 250 12.08 6.34 7.19
N LEU A 251 11.42 5.35 6.57
CA LEU A 251 10.61 5.55 5.37
C LEU A 251 9.46 6.54 5.62
N ALA A 252 8.74 6.38 6.74
CA ALA A 252 7.68 7.31 7.11
C ALA A 252 8.21 8.74 7.30
N SER A 253 9.39 8.90 7.92
CA SER A 253 10.04 10.22 8.04
C SER A 253 10.46 10.79 6.69
N GLU A 254 10.95 9.97 5.78
CA GLU A 254 11.32 10.35 4.42
C GLU A 254 10.08 10.86 3.66
N ILE A 255 8.96 10.13 3.71
CA ILE A 255 7.70 10.50 3.06
C ILE A 255 7.08 11.79 3.64
N ILE A 256 7.19 12.02 4.96
CA ILE A 256 6.66 13.23 5.61
C ILE A 256 7.45 14.47 5.20
N ASN A 257 8.74 14.33 4.91
CA ASN A 257 9.65 15.46 4.64
C ASN A 257 9.83 15.75 3.13
N ASP A 258 9.28 14.91 2.25
CA ASP A 258 9.20 15.16 0.80
C ASP A 258 8.03 16.11 0.46
#